data_7183ca82f26d61925c55204ee1226f9b
#
_entry.id   7183ca82f26d61925c55204ee1226f9b
#
_cell.length_a   1.000
_cell.length_b   1.000
_cell.length_c   1.000
_cell.angle_alpha   90.00
_cell.angle_beta   90.00
_cell.angle_gamma   90.00
#
_symmetry.space_group_name_H-M   'P 1'
#
loop_
_entity.id
_entity.type
_entity.pdbx_description
1 polymer ?
#
loop_
_entity_poly.entity_id
_entity_poly.type
_entity_poly.pdbx_seq_one_letter_code
_entity_poly.pdbx_strand_id
1 'polypeptide(L)'
;MTFILTARHFKAHETLKEFAEEQVEKINKYYDGVIKTEIILSYEKPQNSLKIAEVISKATPLHVFTAKEGSEDFKISIESAIDKVVVQIKKYKDKMKSNHTDKVVNHLSDGD
;
A
#
# COMPACT_ATOMS: atom_id res chain seq x y z
N MET A 1 11.58 -1.74 -8.63
CA MET A 1 10.85 -0.82 -7.75
C MET A 1 11.76 -0.33 -6.64
N THR A 2 11.67 0.93 -6.31
CA THR A 2 12.42 1.53 -5.21
C THR A 2 11.59 1.48 -3.93
N PHE A 3 12.19 1.03 -2.84
CA PHE A 3 11.52 0.97 -1.54
C PHE A 3 12.21 1.90 -0.56
N ILE A 4 11.41 2.72 0.13
CA ILE A 4 11.91 3.64 1.15
C ILE A 4 11.10 3.43 2.42
N LEU A 5 11.78 3.24 3.55
CA LEU A 5 11.14 3.16 4.86
C LEU A 5 11.57 4.37 5.69
N THR A 6 10.58 5.12 6.17
CA THR A 6 10.82 6.29 7.00
C THR A 6 10.17 6.08 8.36
N ALA A 7 10.94 6.22 9.42
CA ALA A 7 10.42 6.15 10.78
C ALA A 7 10.53 7.53 11.42
N ARG A 8 9.40 8.10 11.81
CA ARG A 8 9.36 9.44 12.38
C ARG A 8 9.58 9.38 13.88
N HIS A 9 10.62 10.07 14.34
CA HIS A 9 10.95 10.24 15.76
C HIS A 9 11.38 8.95 16.46
N PHE A 10 11.81 7.94 15.69
CA PHE A 10 12.38 6.73 16.24
C PHE A 10 13.17 6.01 15.15
N LYS A 11 13.94 5.02 15.55
CA LYS A 11 14.72 4.23 14.61
C LYS A 11 14.11 2.84 14.49
N ALA A 12 13.76 2.45 13.28
CA ALA A 12 13.17 1.15 13.05
C ALA A 12 14.22 0.04 13.18
N HIS A 13 13.87 -1.04 13.86
CA HIS A 13 14.73 -2.20 13.97
C HIS A 13 14.90 -2.88 12.62
N GLU A 14 16.03 -3.55 12.45
CA GLU A 14 16.33 -4.25 11.21
C GLU A 14 15.25 -5.28 10.86
N THR A 15 14.75 -5.99 11.88
CA THR A 15 13.69 -6.98 11.64
C THR A 15 12.41 -6.35 11.12
N LEU A 16 12.10 -5.14 11.57
CA LEU A 16 10.91 -4.43 11.08
C LEU A 16 11.12 -3.98 9.64
N LYS A 17 12.33 -3.53 9.30
CA LYS A 17 12.65 -3.14 7.92
C LYS A 17 12.51 -4.33 6.98
N GLU A 18 13.03 -5.49 7.40
CA GLU A 18 12.94 -6.71 6.60
C GLU A 18 11.51 -7.14 6.40
N PHE A 19 10.71 -7.05 7.45
CA PHE A 19 9.29 -7.39 7.36
C PHE A 19 8.58 -6.46 6.37
N ALA A 20 8.85 -5.17 6.47
CA ALA A 20 8.24 -4.18 5.58
C ALA A 20 8.63 -4.46 4.12
N GLU A 21 9.88 -4.79 3.90
CA GLU A 21 10.38 -5.08 2.57
C GLU A 21 9.69 -6.31 1.98
N GLU A 22 9.49 -7.35 2.79
CA GLU A 22 8.77 -8.54 2.36
C GLU A 22 7.33 -8.22 2.00
N GLN A 23 6.70 -7.37 2.78
CA GLN A 23 5.31 -7.00 2.50
C GLN A 23 5.20 -6.20 1.22
N VAL A 24 6.16 -5.33 0.95
CA VAL A 24 6.18 -4.53 -0.28
C VAL A 24 6.31 -5.41 -1.51
N GLU A 25 7.00 -6.55 -1.39
CA GLU A 25 7.12 -7.50 -2.49
C GLU A 25 5.76 -8.00 -2.98
N LYS A 26 4.77 -8.06 -2.09
CA LYS A 26 3.42 -8.44 -2.49
C LYS A 26 2.85 -7.48 -3.53
N ILE A 27 3.11 -6.19 -3.34
CA ILE A 27 2.64 -5.17 -4.29
C ILE A 27 3.26 -5.43 -5.66
N ASN A 28 4.55 -5.67 -5.68
CA ASN A 28 5.28 -5.90 -6.92
C ASN A 28 4.79 -7.15 -7.65
N LYS A 29 4.37 -8.16 -6.91
CA LYS A 29 3.83 -9.38 -7.50
C LYS A 29 2.49 -9.16 -8.20
N TYR A 30 1.68 -8.25 -7.66
CA TYR A 30 0.38 -7.96 -8.25
C TYR A 30 0.45 -7.00 -9.42
N TYR A 31 1.47 -6.13 -9.44
CA TYR A 31 1.53 -5.11 -10.46
C TYR A 31 2.96 -4.59 -10.60
N ASP A 32 3.60 -4.90 -11.70
CA ASP A 32 4.99 -4.50 -11.93
C ASP A 32 5.10 -3.05 -12.44
N GLY A 33 3.98 -2.36 -12.60
CA GLY A 33 3.98 -0.96 -12.96
C GLY A 33 4.31 -0.01 -11.83
N VAL A 34 4.43 -0.53 -10.60
CA VAL A 34 4.81 0.30 -9.46
C VAL A 34 6.30 0.61 -9.52
N ILE A 35 6.64 1.89 -9.50
CA ILE A 35 8.04 2.31 -9.60
C ILE A 35 8.67 2.65 -8.25
N LYS A 36 7.84 2.99 -7.26
CA LYS A 36 8.35 3.38 -5.95
C LYS A 36 7.30 3.14 -4.88
N THR A 37 7.71 2.56 -3.77
CA THR A 37 6.83 2.40 -2.60
C THR A 37 7.53 2.95 -1.37
N GLU A 38 6.84 3.82 -0.65
CA GLU A 38 7.35 4.38 0.60
C GLU A 38 6.43 3.97 1.73
N ILE A 39 7.02 3.56 2.85
CA ILE A 39 6.28 3.28 4.09
C ILE A 39 6.76 4.26 5.13
N ILE A 40 5.81 5.01 5.72
CA ILE A 40 6.10 5.97 6.76
C ILE A 40 5.51 5.45 8.06
N LEU A 41 6.36 5.26 9.06
CA LEU A 41 5.94 4.75 10.37
C LEU A 41 5.95 5.90 11.36
N SER A 42 4.91 5.99 12.18
CA SER A 42 4.79 7.04 13.18
C SER A 42 3.97 6.57 14.36
N TYR A 43 4.03 7.33 15.44
CA TYR A 43 3.24 7.07 16.63
C TYR A 43 2.16 8.15 16.76
N GLU A 44 0.97 7.74 17.19
CA GLU A 44 -0.09 8.67 17.54
C GLU A 44 -0.71 8.25 18.86
N LYS A 45 -1.57 9.12 19.37
CA LYS A 45 -2.27 8.94 20.64
C LYS A 45 -1.33 9.14 21.83
N PRO A 46 -1.89 9.38 23.01
CA PRO A 46 -1.07 9.56 24.19
C PRO A 46 -0.17 8.34 24.40
N GLN A 47 1.06 8.61 24.83
CA GLN A 47 2.02 7.57 25.18
C GLN A 47 2.40 6.68 24.01
N ASN A 48 2.22 7.18 22.78
CA ASN A 48 2.61 6.44 21.59
C ASN A 48 1.94 5.06 21.49
N SER A 49 0.68 4.99 21.93
CA SER A 49 -0.02 3.71 21.98
C SER A 49 -0.52 3.26 20.61
N LEU A 50 -0.63 4.18 19.66
CA LEU A 50 -1.09 3.84 18.32
C LEU A 50 0.07 3.92 17.34
N LYS A 51 0.36 2.80 16.68
CA LYS A 51 1.45 2.70 15.72
C LYS A 51 0.88 2.75 14.32
N ILE A 52 1.26 3.78 13.58
CA ILE A 52 0.69 4.09 12.26
C ILE A 52 1.67 3.68 11.16
N ALA A 53 1.13 3.04 10.12
CA ALA A 53 1.87 2.77 8.90
C ALA A 53 1.12 3.40 7.74
N GLU A 54 1.80 4.26 7.00
CA GLU A 54 1.26 4.86 5.80
C GLU A 54 2.05 4.34 4.61
N VAL A 55 1.36 3.77 3.64
CA VAL A 55 1.99 3.20 2.44
C VAL A 55 1.62 4.06 1.26
N ILE A 56 2.62 4.47 0.50
CA ILE A 56 2.44 5.29 -0.70
C ILE A 56 3.16 4.58 -1.84
N SER A 57 2.40 4.07 -2.81
CA SER A 57 2.96 3.36 -3.96
C SER A 57 2.68 4.17 -5.22
N LYS A 58 3.75 4.58 -5.90
CA LYS A 58 3.65 5.36 -7.14
C LYS A 58 3.83 4.44 -8.33
N ALA A 59 2.94 4.57 -9.29
CA ALA A 59 2.96 3.75 -10.50
C ALA A 59 2.94 4.64 -11.74
N THR A 60 3.29 4.06 -12.87
CA THR A 60 3.17 4.75 -14.15
C THR A 60 1.81 4.44 -14.75
N PRO A 61 1.19 5.40 -15.48
CA PRO A 61 1.69 6.76 -15.75
C PRO A 61 1.15 7.80 -14.77
N LEU A 62 1.57 7.95 -13.61
CA LEU A 62 1.17 8.98 -12.66
C LEU A 62 -0.02 8.59 -11.80
N HIS A 63 -0.07 7.32 -11.43
CA HIS A 63 -1.09 6.86 -10.49
C HIS A 63 -0.44 6.59 -9.14
N VAL A 64 -1.14 6.93 -8.06
CA VAL A 64 -0.65 6.73 -6.70
C VAL A 64 -1.67 5.95 -5.90
N PHE A 65 -1.21 4.89 -5.25
CA PHE A 65 -2.03 4.10 -4.34
C PHE A 65 -1.57 4.40 -2.92
N THR A 66 -2.50 4.74 -2.03
CA THR A 66 -2.14 5.05 -0.66
C THR A 66 -3.06 4.35 0.32
N ALA A 67 -2.51 4.03 1.48
CA ALA A 67 -3.30 3.49 2.59
C ALA A 67 -2.61 3.85 3.89
N LYS A 68 -3.40 4.09 4.93
CA LYS A 68 -2.89 4.44 6.25
C LYS A 68 -3.65 3.62 7.27
N GLU A 69 -2.93 2.88 8.11
CA GLU A 69 -3.53 2.01 9.11
C GLU A 69 -2.82 2.16 10.44
N GLY A 70 -3.57 2.03 11.51
CA GLY A 70 -3.02 2.10 12.86
C GLY A 70 -3.42 0.89 13.68
N SER A 71 -2.53 0.47 14.55
CA SER A 71 -2.78 -0.64 15.46
C SER A 71 -1.77 -0.56 16.61
N GLU A 72 -1.77 -1.56 17.47
CA GLU A 72 -0.82 -1.61 18.57
C GLU A 72 0.54 -2.22 18.17
N ASP A 73 0.67 -2.64 16.92
CA ASP A 73 1.90 -3.27 16.43
C ASP A 73 2.18 -2.79 15.01
N PHE A 74 3.40 -2.29 14.77
CA PHE A 74 3.78 -1.82 13.44
C PHE A 74 3.64 -2.91 12.37
N LYS A 75 3.92 -4.16 12.71
CA LYS A 75 3.79 -5.24 11.73
C LYS A 75 2.36 -5.39 11.27
N ILE A 76 1.41 -5.32 12.20
CA ILE A 76 -0.02 -5.40 11.86
C ILE A 76 -0.41 -4.19 11.01
N SER A 77 0.05 -3.00 11.38
CA SER A 77 -0.28 -1.79 10.65
C SER A 77 0.26 -1.83 9.23
N ILE A 78 1.51 -2.28 9.07
CA ILE A 78 2.14 -2.40 7.75
C ILE A 78 1.36 -3.39 6.89
N GLU A 79 1.08 -4.56 7.43
CA GLU A 79 0.38 -5.61 6.70
C GLU A 79 -1.00 -5.16 6.25
N SER A 80 -1.72 -4.51 7.16
CA SER A 80 -3.06 -4.00 6.87
C SER A 80 -3.04 -2.93 5.78
N ALA A 81 -2.08 -2.01 5.87
CA ALA A 81 -1.95 -0.94 4.86
C ALA A 81 -1.56 -1.52 3.50
N ILE A 82 -0.64 -2.47 3.48
CA ILE A 82 -0.22 -3.13 2.24
C ILE A 82 -1.40 -3.85 1.60
N ASP A 83 -2.20 -4.56 2.40
CA ASP A 83 -3.38 -5.27 1.88
C ASP A 83 -4.36 -4.30 1.23
N LYS A 84 -4.54 -3.13 1.81
CA LYS A 84 -5.42 -2.11 1.22
C LYS A 84 -4.89 -1.57 -0.09
N VAL A 85 -3.57 -1.38 -0.17
CA VAL A 85 -2.94 -0.95 -1.43
C VAL A 85 -3.13 -2.03 -2.49
N VAL A 86 -2.97 -3.30 -2.13
CA VAL A 86 -3.17 -4.41 -3.06
C VAL A 86 -4.59 -4.42 -3.59
N VAL A 87 -5.58 -4.19 -2.72
CA VAL A 87 -6.98 -4.11 -3.14
C VAL A 87 -7.17 -2.98 -4.15
N GLN A 88 -6.58 -1.81 -3.89
CA GLN A 88 -6.65 -0.68 -4.81
C GLN A 88 -6.04 -1.02 -6.16
N ILE A 89 -4.92 -1.72 -6.16
CA ILE A 89 -4.23 -2.13 -7.38
C ILE A 89 -5.10 -3.09 -8.17
N LYS A 90 -5.72 -4.05 -7.49
CA LYS A 90 -6.61 -5.00 -8.15
C LYS A 90 -7.77 -4.29 -8.83
N LYS A 91 -8.37 -3.33 -8.16
CA LYS A 91 -9.46 -2.55 -8.73
C LYS A 91 -8.98 -1.74 -9.92
N TYR A 92 -7.81 -1.17 -9.83
CA TYR A 92 -7.21 -0.40 -10.92
C TYR A 92 -7.00 -1.27 -12.15
N LYS A 93 -6.44 -2.46 -11.96
CA LYS A 93 -6.20 -3.40 -13.05
C LYS A 93 -7.51 -3.87 -13.69
N ASP A 94 -8.51 -4.16 -12.88
CA ASP A 94 -9.83 -4.57 -13.38
C ASP A 94 -10.46 -3.45 -14.19
N LYS A 95 -10.32 -2.21 -13.72
CA LYS A 95 -10.87 -1.07 -14.45
C LYS A 95 -10.18 -0.89 -15.79
N MET A 96 -8.89 -1.11 -15.85
CA MET A 96 -8.16 -1.04 -17.13
C MET A 96 -8.65 -2.11 -18.09
N LYS A 97 -8.87 -3.32 -17.60
CA LYS A 97 -9.42 -4.39 -18.42
C LYS A 97 -10.82 -4.06 -18.91
N SER A 98 -11.66 -3.53 -18.03
CA SER A 98 -13.02 -3.15 -18.37
C SER A 98 -13.03 -2.08 -19.48
N ASN A 99 -12.18 -1.08 -19.35
CA ASN A 99 -12.09 -0.05 -20.38
C ASN A 99 -11.65 -0.62 -21.71
N HIS A 100 -10.93 -1.71 -21.64
CA HIS A 100 -10.41 -2.33 -22.84
C HIS A 100 -11.49 -3.16 -23.56
N THR A 101 -12.30 -3.81 -22.81
CA THR A 101 -13.37 -4.60 -23.38
C THR A 101 -14.61 -3.81 -23.61
N ASP A 102 -14.84 -3.00 -23.14
CA ASP A 102 -15.88 -2.27 -23.32
C ASP A 102 -16.77 -1.89 -23.03
N LYS A 103 -16.85 -1.79 -23.11
CA LYS A 103 -17.66 -1.30 -22.83
C LYS A 103 -18.90 -1.64 -22.62
N VAL A 104 -19.11 -1.90 -22.55
CA VAL A 104 -20.26 -2.35 -22.44
C VAL A 104 -20.88 -2.69 -21.25
N VAL A 105 -20.92 -2.92 -20.90
CA VAL A 105 -21.44 -3.30 -19.86
C VAL A 105 -21.54 -2.77 -18.71
N ASN A 106 -21.30 -2.67 -18.87
CA ASN A 106 -21.44 -2.26 -18.01
C ASN A 106 -21.72 -2.15 -17.07
N HIS A 107 -21.75 -2.12 -16.98
CA HIS A 107 -21.73 -1.88 -16.17
C HIS A 107 -22.06 -2.14 -15.20
N LEU A 108 -22.37 -2.41 -15.27
CA LEU A 108 -22.54 -2.60 -14.49
C LEU A 108 -22.39 -2.75 -13.50
N SER A 109 -22.44 -2.98 -13.50
CA SER A 109 -22.15 -3.00 -12.68
C SER A 109 -21.71 -2.74 -11.91
N ASP A 110 -21.59 -2.65 -11.87
CA ASP A 110 -21.08 -2.38 -11.31
C ASP A 110 -20.68 -2.18 -10.52
N GLY A 111 -20.74 -2.32 -10.39
CA GLY A 111 -20.29 -2.12 -9.78
C GLY A 111 -20.01 -2.09 -9.15
N ASP A 112 -20.10 -2.22 -9.05
CA ASP A 112 -19.70 -2.09 -8.57
C ASP A 112 -19.49 -1.96 -8.19
#